data_0cf3d13b008f4d96598003dc4b2a44e3
#
_entry.id   0cf3d13b008f4d96598003dc4b2a44e3
#
_cell.length_a   1.000
_cell.length_b   1.000
_cell.length_c   1.000
_cell.angle_alpha   90.00
_cell.angle_beta   90.00
_cell.angle_gamma   90.00
#
_symmetry.space_group_name_H-M   'P 1'
#
loop_
_entity.id
_entity.type
_entity.pdbx_description
1 polymer ?
#
loop_
_entity_poly.entity_id
_entity_poly.type
_entity_poly.pdbx_seq_one_letter_code
_entity_poly.pdbx_strand_id
1 'polypeptide(L)'
;VRVLAFDPGATTGYAVMARASRGLVLEAAGTFIYRREQTGNDIWDAIRRHSPILIVVEDWENQGKQVDMHSIWPNRIIGQVEAYANLLGIHIARVGASLWKPSFSASAGLLKMPLPVRLEAKQRGVAQRLRLELGSWPAALYDMSDDTLRHAVDAAGLACWMMLTSGRNGYAAVD
;
A
#
# COMPACT_ATOMS: atom_id res chain seq x y z
N VAL A 1 -5.96 -15.55 0.54
CA VAL A 1 -5.12 -14.64 1.37
C VAL A 1 -5.22 -13.24 0.81
N ARG A 2 -5.67 -12.27 1.63
CA ARG A 2 -5.73 -10.84 1.29
C ARG A 2 -4.83 -10.03 2.19
N VAL A 3 -4.08 -9.11 1.59
CA VAL A 3 -3.30 -8.08 2.28
C VAL A 3 -3.90 -6.72 1.94
N LEU A 4 -4.23 -5.94 2.94
CA LEU A 4 -4.62 -4.54 2.80
C LEU A 4 -3.44 -3.65 3.17
N ALA A 5 -2.99 -2.81 2.27
CA ALA A 5 -1.91 -1.86 2.51
C ALA A 5 -2.43 -0.42 2.59
N PHE A 6 -1.74 0.38 3.40
CA PHE A 6 -1.94 1.83 3.48
C PHE A 6 -0.62 2.57 3.27
N ASP A 7 -0.66 3.62 2.45
CA ASP A 7 0.37 4.67 2.32
C ASP A 7 -0.15 5.94 3.00
N PRO A 8 0.16 6.15 4.30
CA PRO A 8 -0.45 7.20 5.10
C PRO A 8 0.06 8.59 4.75
N GLY A 9 -0.85 9.55 4.64
CA GLY A 9 -0.54 10.95 4.38
C GLY A 9 -1.77 11.84 4.47
N ALA A 10 -1.65 13.12 4.13
CA ALA A 10 -2.81 14.00 3.96
C ALA A 10 -3.77 13.45 2.89
N THR A 11 -3.23 12.89 1.82
CA THR A 11 -3.90 11.93 0.94
C THR A 11 -3.34 10.56 1.26
N THR A 12 -4.18 9.65 1.71
CA THR A 12 -3.79 8.28 2.05
C THR A 12 -4.17 7.35 0.91
N GLY A 13 -3.20 6.60 0.40
CA GLY A 13 -3.45 5.50 -0.52
C GLY A 13 -3.83 4.22 0.22
N TYR A 14 -4.72 3.42 -0.37
CA TYR A 14 -4.95 2.06 0.07
C TYR A 14 -5.00 1.10 -1.11
N ALA A 15 -4.65 -0.16 -0.88
CA ALA A 15 -4.70 -1.21 -1.87
C ALA A 15 -4.96 -2.57 -1.23
N VAL A 16 -5.73 -3.40 -1.92
CA VAL A 16 -6.02 -4.79 -1.54
C VAL A 16 -5.40 -5.73 -2.55
N MET A 17 -4.43 -6.50 -2.11
CA MET A 17 -3.78 -7.52 -2.90
C MET A 17 -4.22 -8.91 -2.44
N ALA A 18 -4.57 -9.76 -3.37
CA ALA A 18 -4.94 -11.13 -3.09
C ALA A 18 -4.06 -12.12 -3.85
N ARG A 19 -3.91 -13.33 -3.30
CA ARG A 19 -3.31 -14.46 -4.00
C ARG A 19 -4.40 -15.30 -4.62
N ALA A 20 -4.42 -15.37 -5.95
CA ALA A 20 -5.27 -16.24 -6.73
C ALA A 20 -4.47 -17.45 -7.24
N SER A 21 -5.15 -18.41 -7.87
CA SER A 21 -4.53 -19.62 -8.44
C SER A 21 -3.47 -19.34 -9.51
N ARG A 22 -3.59 -18.21 -10.21
CA ARG A 22 -2.69 -17.81 -11.31
C ARG A 22 -1.69 -16.71 -10.93
N GLY A 23 -1.57 -16.36 -9.65
CA GLY A 23 -0.65 -15.31 -9.20
C GLY A 23 -1.28 -14.26 -8.31
N LEU A 24 -0.72 -13.07 -8.27
CA LEU A 24 -1.23 -11.95 -7.50
C LEU A 24 -2.27 -11.16 -8.29
N VAL A 25 -3.29 -10.68 -7.59
CA VAL A 25 -4.35 -9.84 -8.15
C VAL A 25 -4.55 -8.61 -7.24
N LEU A 26 -4.57 -7.43 -7.85
CA LEU A 26 -5.01 -6.21 -7.19
C LEU A 26 -6.54 -6.15 -7.25
N GLU A 27 -7.22 -6.47 -6.14
CA GLU A 27 -8.68 -6.50 -6.06
C GLU A 27 -9.28 -5.09 -5.94
N ALA A 28 -8.60 -4.20 -5.22
CA ALA A 28 -9.02 -2.81 -5.05
C ALA A 28 -7.82 -1.90 -4.81
N ALA A 29 -7.97 -0.65 -5.20
CA ALA A 29 -7.07 0.43 -4.83
C ALA A 29 -7.86 1.75 -4.81
N GLY A 30 -7.40 2.69 -4.00
CA GLY A 30 -8.04 3.99 -3.90
C GLY A 30 -7.28 4.94 -2.99
N THR A 31 -7.88 6.08 -2.78
CA THR A 31 -7.36 7.08 -1.85
C THR A 31 -8.49 7.72 -1.06
N PHE A 32 -8.15 8.27 0.10
CA PHE A 32 -8.98 9.21 0.82
C PHE A 32 -8.15 10.38 1.34
N ILE A 33 -8.79 11.55 1.44
CA ILE A 33 -8.15 12.75 1.98
C ILE A 33 -8.42 12.78 3.49
N TYR A 34 -7.38 13.08 4.28
CA TYR A 34 -7.54 13.18 5.73
C TYR A 34 -8.61 14.22 6.10
N ARG A 35 -9.63 13.77 6.79
CA ARG A 35 -10.67 14.57 7.40
C ARG A 35 -10.91 14.06 8.81
N ARG A 36 -10.76 14.95 9.80
CA ARG A 36 -10.76 14.58 11.23
C ARG A 36 -11.90 13.64 11.63
N GLU A 37 -13.10 13.87 11.09
CA GLU A 37 -14.32 13.13 11.46
C GLU A 37 -14.63 11.95 10.53
N GLN A 38 -14.06 11.92 9.33
CA GLN A 38 -14.39 10.94 8.30
C GLN A 38 -13.32 9.87 8.13
N THR A 39 -12.05 10.20 8.31
CA THR A 39 -10.93 9.28 7.99
C THR A 39 -11.01 7.96 8.75
N GLY A 40 -11.46 8.00 10.02
CA GLY A 40 -11.67 6.78 10.79
C GLY A 40 -12.70 5.86 10.16
N ASN A 41 -13.80 6.42 9.63
CA ASN A 41 -14.83 5.64 8.92
C ASN A 41 -14.27 5.07 7.62
N ASP A 42 -13.52 5.85 6.85
CA ASP A 42 -12.91 5.40 5.58
C ASP A 42 -11.96 4.21 5.80
N ILE A 43 -11.13 4.28 6.85
CA ILE A 43 -10.23 3.18 7.25
C ILE A 43 -11.04 1.96 7.70
N TRP A 44 -12.01 2.17 8.58
CA TRP A 44 -12.88 1.11 9.09
C TRP A 44 -13.62 0.39 7.97
N ASP A 45 -14.20 1.15 7.04
CA ASP A 45 -14.93 0.62 5.90
C ASP A 45 -14.02 -0.16 4.95
N ALA A 46 -12.79 0.32 4.70
CA ALA A 46 -11.81 -0.40 3.91
C ALA A 46 -11.45 -1.75 4.55
N ILE A 47 -11.18 -1.79 5.86
CA ILE A 47 -10.85 -3.03 6.57
C ILE A 47 -12.05 -3.99 6.56
N ARG A 48 -13.24 -3.51 6.90
CA ARG A 48 -14.46 -4.34 6.96
C ARG A 48 -14.86 -4.90 5.61
N ARG A 49 -14.83 -4.05 4.58
CA ARG A 49 -15.22 -4.44 3.22
C ARG A 49 -14.35 -5.53 2.64
N HIS A 50 -13.06 -5.47 2.90
CA HIS A 50 -12.11 -6.36 2.27
C HIS A 50 -11.68 -7.55 3.13
N SER A 51 -11.97 -7.52 4.44
CA SER A 51 -11.67 -8.59 5.39
C SER A 51 -10.27 -9.18 5.21
N PRO A 52 -9.21 -8.35 5.31
CA PRO A 52 -7.83 -8.80 5.12
C PRO A 52 -7.40 -9.69 6.29
N ILE A 53 -6.47 -10.61 6.05
CA ILE A 53 -5.81 -11.36 7.13
C ILE A 53 -4.57 -10.65 7.66
N LEU A 54 -4.03 -9.72 6.88
CA LEU A 54 -2.87 -8.91 7.22
C LEU A 54 -3.09 -7.49 6.73
N ILE A 55 -2.83 -6.53 7.60
CA ILE A 55 -2.72 -5.13 7.22
C ILE A 55 -1.24 -4.74 7.22
N VAL A 56 -0.79 -4.04 6.20
CA VAL A 56 0.55 -3.45 6.15
C VAL A 56 0.44 -1.95 5.99
N VAL A 57 1.21 -1.21 6.78
CA VAL A 57 1.21 0.25 6.76
C VAL A 57 2.62 0.74 6.47
N GLU A 58 2.76 1.67 5.51
CA GLU A 58 4.04 2.35 5.35
C GLU A 58 4.30 3.19 6.60
N ASP A 59 5.42 2.89 7.26
CA ASP A 59 5.80 3.59 8.48
C ASP A 59 6.39 4.96 8.15
N TRP A 60 5.98 5.96 8.91
CA TRP A 60 6.55 7.29 8.80
C TRP A 60 7.90 7.35 9.52
N GLU A 61 8.97 7.32 8.73
CA GLU A 61 10.32 7.54 9.24
C GLU A 61 10.57 9.05 9.40
N ASN A 62 10.67 9.49 10.64
CA ASN A 62 11.11 10.87 10.93
C ASN A 62 12.62 10.98 10.61
N GLN A 63 12.95 11.48 9.42
CA GLN A 63 14.34 11.63 8.94
C GLN A 63 15.11 12.76 9.65
N GLY A 64 14.87 12.97 10.94
CA GLY A 64 15.52 14.02 11.72
C GLY A 64 15.04 15.44 11.39
N LYS A 65 13.99 15.57 10.60
CA LYS A 65 13.36 16.86 10.32
C LYS A 65 12.47 17.28 11.50
N GLN A 66 12.37 18.59 11.69
CA GLN A 66 11.46 19.16 12.67
C GLN A 66 10.05 18.63 12.45
N VAL A 67 9.37 18.19 13.50
CA VAL A 67 7.99 17.72 13.45
C VAL A 67 7.11 18.88 12.98
N ASP A 68 6.64 18.79 11.75
CA ASP A 68 5.70 19.76 11.18
C ASP A 68 4.28 19.16 11.08
N MET A 69 3.33 19.98 10.65
CA MET A 69 1.94 19.54 10.48
C MET A 69 1.82 18.36 9.50
N HIS A 70 2.72 18.24 8.53
CA HIS A 70 2.71 17.16 7.54
C HIS A 70 3.14 15.81 8.12
N SER A 71 3.94 15.80 9.19
CA SER A 71 4.34 14.57 9.90
C SER A 71 3.25 14.06 10.86
N ILE A 72 2.28 14.90 11.22
CA ILE A 72 1.21 14.52 12.15
C ILE A 72 0.19 13.59 11.50
N TRP A 73 -0.17 13.85 10.23
CA TRP A 73 -1.21 13.09 9.53
C TRP A 73 -0.87 11.61 9.37
N PRO A 74 0.32 11.22 8.89
CA PRO A 74 0.68 9.81 8.79
C PRO A 74 0.57 9.09 10.13
N ASN A 75 1.11 9.67 11.21
CA ASN A 75 1.07 9.05 12.53
C ASN A 75 -0.35 8.86 13.08
N ARG A 76 -1.26 9.81 12.82
CA ARG A 76 -2.67 9.67 13.20
C ARG A 76 -3.36 8.54 12.45
N ILE A 77 -3.09 8.41 11.15
CA ILE A 77 -3.65 7.34 10.31
C ILE A 77 -3.11 6.00 10.76
N ILE A 78 -1.79 5.88 10.98
CA ILE A 78 -1.17 4.66 11.50
C ILE A 78 -1.84 4.24 12.81
N GLY A 79 -1.97 5.17 13.77
CA GLY A 79 -2.62 4.87 15.05
C GLY A 79 -4.09 4.42 14.92
N GLN A 80 -4.85 4.99 13.98
CA GLN A 80 -6.23 4.54 13.71
C GLN A 80 -6.27 3.15 13.08
N VAL A 81 -5.40 2.89 12.11
CA VAL A 81 -5.29 1.55 11.47
C VAL A 81 -4.92 0.50 12.51
N GLU A 82 -3.95 0.79 13.38
CA GLU A 82 -3.54 -0.11 14.48
C GLU A 82 -4.69 -0.39 15.45
N ALA A 83 -5.41 0.66 15.86
CA ALA A 83 -6.54 0.51 16.77
C ALA A 83 -7.63 -0.41 16.17
N TYR A 84 -7.97 -0.23 14.89
CA TYR A 84 -8.98 -1.05 14.24
C TYR A 84 -8.50 -2.46 13.94
N ALA A 85 -7.23 -2.63 13.55
CA ALA A 85 -6.64 -3.95 13.37
C ALA A 85 -6.68 -4.76 14.68
N ASN A 86 -6.26 -4.14 15.77
CA ASN A 86 -6.30 -4.76 17.11
C ASN A 86 -7.72 -5.10 17.55
N LEU A 87 -8.69 -4.21 17.33
CA LEU A 87 -10.10 -4.46 17.65
C LEU A 87 -10.68 -5.66 16.90
N LEU A 88 -10.24 -5.88 15.67
CA LEU A 88 -10.71 -6.97 14.80
C LEU A 88 -9.83 -8.23 14.87
N GLY A 89 -8.76 -8.22 15.66
CA GLY A 89 -7.81 -9.33 15.75
C GLY A 89 -7.02 -9.57 14.46
N ILE A 90 -6.82 -8.54 13.64
CA ILE A 90 -6.08 -8.63 12.39
C ILE A 90 -4.62 -8.29 12.63
N HIS A 91 -3.71 -9.11 12.10
CA HIS A 91 -2.29 -8.81 12.17
C HIS A 91 -1.96 -7.53 11.41
N ILE A 92 -1.05 -6.72 11.99
CA ILE A 92 -0.54 -5.49 11.37
C ILE A 92 0.98 -5.51 11.31
N ALA A 93 1.54 -5.06 10.19
CA ALA A 93 2.97 -4.84 9.99
C ALA A 93 3.22 -3.38 9.61
N ARG A 94 4.20 -2.76 10.25
CA ARG A 94 4.73 -1.44 9.88
C ARG A 94 6.01 -1.63 9.08
N VAL A 95 6.13 -0.96 7.94
CA VAL A 95 7.25 -1.13 7.02
C VAL A 95 7.75 0.23 6.54
N GLY A 96 8.99 0.56 6.86
CA GLY A 96 9.60 1.81 6.40
C GLY A 96 9.74 1.86 4.87
N ALA A 97 9.51 3.03 4.30
CA ALA A 97 9.66 3.26 2.86
C ALA A 97 11.07 2.94 2.35
N SER A 98 12.08 3.22 3.16
CA SER A 98 13.49 2.92 2.88
C SER A 98 13.79 1.42 2.74
N LEU A 99 12.99 0.58 3.36
CA LEU A 99 13.14 -0.87 3.31
C LEU A 99 12.53 -1.47 2.03
N TRP A 100 11.28 -1.14 1.73
CA TRP A 100 10.55 -1.83 0.69
C TRP A 100 10.69 -1.20 -0.72
N LYS A 101 10.67 0.14 -0.83
CA LYS A 101 10.71 0.82 -2.14
C LYS A 101 11.97 0.49 -2.96
N PRO A 102 13.19 0.57 -2.40
CA PRO A 102 14.38 0.19 -3.15
C PRO A 102 14.40 -1.29 -3.55
N SER A 103 14.05 -2.18 -2.62
CA SER A 103 14.07 -3.63 -2.88
C SER A 103 13.02 -4.05 -3.91
N PHE A 104 11.85 -3.41 -3.89
CA PHE A 104 10.77 -3.71 -4.82
C PHE A 104 11.03 -3.15 -6.21
N SER A 105 11.59 -1.95 -6.31
CA SER A 105 11.84 -1.28 -7.59
C SER A 105 13.17 -1.64 -8.26
N ALA A 106 14.14 -2.20 -7.53
CA ALA A 106 15.50 -2.44 -8.02
C ALA A 106 15.57 -3.27 -9.31
N SER A 107 14.70 -4.27 -9.46
CA SER A 107 14.64 -5.13 -10.65
C SER A 107 13.80 -4.54 -11.79
N ALA A 108 13.03 -3.48 -11.53
CA ALA A 108 12.16 -2.86 -12.53
C ALA A 108 12.90 -1.84 -13.41
N GLY A 109 14.04 -1.32 -12.97
CA GLY A 109 14.84 -0.35 -13.72
C GLY A 109 15.38 -0.86 -15.07
N LEU A 110 15.37 -2.18 -15.26
CA LEU A 110 15.75 -2.83 -16.53
C LEU A 110 14.57 -2.96 -17.52
N LEU A 111 13.35 -2.77 -17.05
CA LEU A 111 12.15 -2.96 -17.86
C LEU A 111 11.64 -1.60 -18.34
N LYS A 112 12.06 -1.18 -19.52
CA LYS A 112 11.51 0.00 -20.21
C LYS A 112 10.10 -0.26 -20.73
N MET A 113 9.20 -0.73 -19.87
CA MET A 113 7.82 -0.98 -20.26
C MET A 113 7.04 0.34 -20.25
N PRO A 114 6.31 0.69 -21.31
CA PRO A 114 5.46 1.86 -21.31
C PRO A 114 4.37 1.70 -20.24
N LEU A 115 4.23 2.71 -19.39
CA LEU A 115 3.13 2.80 -18.45
C LEU A 115 1.98 3.58 -19.10
N PRO A 116 0.73 3.16 -18.92
CA PRO A 116 -0.42 3.84 -19.50
C PRO A 116 -0.75 5.17 -18.79
N VAL A 117 -0.01 5.52 -17.75
CA VAL A 117 -0.24 6.67 -16.87
C VAL A 117 1.04 7.48 -16.67
N ARG A 118 0.89 8.76 -16.37
CA ARG A 118 2.01 9.65 -16.00
C ARG A 118 2.29 9.51 -14.50
N LEU A 119 3.51 9.15 -14.16
CA LEU A 119 3.99 9.02 -12.78
C LEU A 119 5.31 9.75 -12.61
N GLU A 120 5.54 10.28 -11.41
CA GLU A 120 6.82 10.80 -11.02
C GLU A 120 7.91 9.71 -11.04
N ALA A 121 9.17 10.11 -11.20
CA ALA A 121 10.29 9.17 -11.33
C ALA A 121 10.35 8.14 -10.17
N LYS A 122 10.04 8.59 -8.95
CA LYS A 122 10.06 7.74 -7.75
C LYS A 122 8.98 6.66 -7.74
N GLN A 123 7.80 6.90 -8.36
CA GLN A 123 6.73 5.90 -8.46
C GLN A 123 6.87 5.00 -9.70
N ARG A 124 7.62 5.41 -10.72
CA ARG A 124 7.78 4.62 -11.95
C ARG A 124 8.33 3.22 -11.68
N GLY A 125 9.35 3.11 -10.83
CA GLY A 125 9.94 1.82 -10.48
C GLY A 125 8.92 0.89 -9.81
N VAL A 126 8.14 1.41 -8.87
CA VAL A 126 7.07 0.67 -8.20
C VAL A 126 6.00 0.24 -9.20
N ALA A 127 5.55 1.16 -10.07
CA ALA A 127 4.53 0.88 -11.07
C ALA A 127 4.98 -0.16 -12.11
N GLN A 128 6.23 -0.09 -12.57
CA GLN A 128 6.80 -1.08 -13.49
C GLN A 128 6.86 -2.47 -12.86
N ARG A 129 7.27 -2.53 -11.59
CA ARG A 129 7.29 -3.79 -10.85
C ARG A 129 5.90 -4.35 -10.64
N LEU A 130 4.92 -3.54 -10.26
CA LEU A 130 3.51 -3.95 -10.15
C LEU A 130 3.00 -4.55 -11.45
N ARG A 131 3.23 -3.88 -12.58
CA ARG A 131 2.83 -4.39 -13.89
C ARG A 131 3.47 -5.74 -14.22
N LEU A 132 4.74 -5.93 -13.84
CA LEU A 132 5.43 -7.21 -14.04
C LEU A 132 4.78 -8.32 -13.20
N GLU A 133 4.58 -8.08 -11.91
CA GLU A 133 4.07 -9.10 -10.98
C GLU A 133 2.60 -9.46 -11.24
N LEU A 134 1.82 -8.50 -11.75
CA LEU A 134 0.40 -8.69 -12.08
C LEU A 134 0.17 -9.11 -13.54
N GLY A 135 1.22 -9.12 -14.38
CA GLY A 135 1.13 -9.44 -15.81
C GLY A 135 0.51 -8.35 -16.69
N SER A 136 -0.20 -7.39 -16.10
CA SER A 136 -0.81 -6.24 -16.77
C SER A 136 -0.94 -5.05 -15.83
N TRP A 137 -1.26 -3.87 -16.39
CA TRP A 137 -1.61 -2.73 -15.55
C TRP A 137 -3.00 -2.96 -14.92
N PRO A 138 -3.15 -2.79 -13.59
CA PRO A 138 -4.40 -3.10 -12.91
C PRO A 138 -5.53 -2.14 -13.29
N ALA A 139 -6.71 -2.68 -13.58
CA ALA A 139 -7.89 -1.88 -13.92
C ALA A 139 -8.25 -0.84 -12.83
N ALA A 140 -8.10 -1.19 -11.56
CA ALA A 140 -8.37 -0.31 -10.43
C ALA A 140 -7.53 0.99 -10.40
N LEU A 141 -6.46 1.08 -11.18
CA LEU A 141 -5.57 2.24 -11.25
C LEU A 141 -5.73 3.08 -12.52
N TYR A 142 -6.61 2.68 -13.46
CA TYR A 142 -6.76 3.40 -14.75
C TYR A 142 -7.46 4.75 -14.62
N ASP A 143 -8.50 4.82 -13.80
CA ASP A 143 -9.40 5.97 -13.75
C ASP A 143 -9.04 6.97 -12.64
N MET A 144 -7.84 6.83 -12.06
CA MET A 144 -7.37 7.72 -11.00
C MET A 144 -6.68 8.96 -11.57
N SER A 145 -6.92 10.12 -10.96
CA SER A 145 -6.17 11.34 -11.28
C SER A 145 -4.71 11.21 -10.86
N ASP A 146 -3.81 11.95 -11.52
CA ASP A 146 -2.37 11.89 -11.27
C ASP A 146 -2.01 12.10 -9.77
N ASP A 147 -2.74 13.01 -9.08
CA ASP A 147 -2.51 13.31 -7.67
C ASP A 147 -2.91 12.16 -6.73
N THR A 148 -3.94 11.41 -7.08
CA THR A 148 -4.41 10.27 -6.27
C THR A 148 -3.69 8.99 -6.64
N LEU A 149 -3.37 8.82 -7.92
CA LEU A 149 -2.73 7.62 -8.47
C LEU A 149 -1.41 7.28 -7.77
N ARG A 150 -0.57 8.28 -7.48
CA ARG A 150 0.74 8.06 -6.83
C ARG A 150 0.62 7.34 -5.49
N HIS A 151 -0.33 7.74 -4.65
CA HIS A 151 -0.55 7.13 -3.33
C HIS A 151 -1.14 5.73 -3.45
N ALA A 152 -2.06 5.53 -4.39
CA ALA A 152 -2.62 4.20 -4.65
C ALA A 152 -1.56 3.22 -5.22
N VAL A 153 -0.64 3.71 -6.06
CA VAL A 153 0.49 2.93 -6.58
C VAL A 153 1.46 2.54 -5.48
N ASP A 154 1.78 3.46 -4.57
CA ASP A 154 2.66 3.16 -3.44
C ASP A 154 2.01 2.12 -2.50
N ALA A 155 0.72 2.27 -2.17
CA ALA A 155 -0.01 1.28 -1.38
C ALA A 155 -0.09 -0.10 -2.09
N ALA A 156 -0.35 -0.12 -3.41
CA ALA A 156 -0.38 -1.37 -4.18
C ALA A 156 1.01 -2.03 -4.26
N GLY A 157 2.07 -1.23 -4.39
CA GLY A 157 3.45 -1.70 -4.34
C GLY A 157 3.81 -2.34 -3.01
N LEU A 158 3.43 -1.69 -1.92
CA LEU A 158 3.65 -2.20 -0.56
C LEU A 158 2.91 -3.52 -0.32
N ALA A 159 1.64 -3.61 -0.73
CA ALA A 159 0.85 -4.85 -0.64
C ALA A 159 1.49 -5.99 -1.45
N CYS A 160 1.90 -5.70 -2.68
CA CYS A 160 2.57 -6.67 -3.56
C CYS A 160 3.90 -7.15 -2.97
N TRP A 161 4.73 -6.21 -2.50
CA TRP A 161 6.01 -6.52 -1.86
C TRP A 161 5.81 -7.42 -0.63
N MET A 162 4.85 -7.11 0.22
CA MET A 162 4.52 -7.92 1.39
C MET A 162 4.12 -9.34 1.00
N MET A 163 3.26 -9.51 -0.01
CA MET A 163 2.84 -10.83 -0.50
C MET A 163 3.98 -11.66 -1.07
N LEU A 164 4.95 -11.02 -1.73
CA LEU A 164 6.13 -11.69 -2.30
C LEU A 164 7.14 -12.09 -1.23
N THR A 165 7.32 -11.26 -0.21
CA THR A 165 8.31 -11.51 0.86
C THR A 165 7.80 -12.46 1.92
N SER A 166 6.52 -12.40 2.27
CA SER A 166 5.91 -13.33 3.24
C SER A 166 5.99 -14.78 2.78
N GLY A 167 5.88 -15.02 1.48
CA GLY A 167 6.04 -16.37 0.92
C GLY A 167 7.48 -16.92 0.97
N ARG A 168 8.49 -16.04 1.07
CA ARG A 168 9.90 -16.43 1.13
C ARG A 168 10.42 -16.63 2.55
N ASN A 169 9.87 -15.90 3.51
CA ASN A 169 10.38 -15.87 4.89
C ASN A 169 9.61 -16.79 5.84
N GLY A 170 8.77 -17.68 5.32
CA GLY A 170 8.08 -18.66 6.17
C GLY A 170 7.26 -18.01 7.30
N TYR A 171 6.55 -16.92 7.02
CA TYR A 171 5.36 -16.64 7.83
C TYR A 171 4.43 -17.81 7.60
N ALA A 172 4.73 -18.88 8.35
CA ALA A 172 3.86 -20.02 8.48
C ALA A 172 2.47 -19.46 8.74
N ALA A 173 1.51 -19.93 7.97
CA ALA A 173 0.12 -19.71 8.29
C ALA A 173 -0.01 -19.95 9.79
N VAL A 174 -0.39 -18.93 10.52
CA VAL A 174 -0.84 -19.10 11.90
C VAL A 174 -2.19 -19.75 11.71
N ASP A 175 -2.19 -21.09 11.93
CA ASP A 175 -3.41 -21.89 12.02
C ASP A 175 -4.28 -21.36 13.16
#